data_31e6864c9cabeafacc64945f4bdba0e1
#
_entry.id   31e6864c9cabeafacc64945f4bdba0e1
#
_cell.length_a   1.000
_cell.length_b   1.000
_cell.length_c   1.000
_cell.angle_alpha   90.00
_cell.angle_beta   90.00
_cell.angle_gamma   90.00
#
_symmetry.space_group_name_H-M   'P 1'
#
loop_
_entity.id
_entity.type
_entity.pdbx_description
1 polymer ?
#
loop_
_entity_poly.entity_id
_entity_poly.type
_entity_poly.pdbx_seq_one_letter_code
_entity_poly.pdbx_strand_id
1 'polypeptide(L)'
;MSRKEFNFQGDLFSEEPLDRPLPQYQGPRELTVGEMFSGPGGIGLALNQTKRGKLSFKHLWATDYDSDTCETYRKNIFTGIHKEALSICKDIREVDIAKELPQADGFLYGFPCNDFSNVGESKGLDGHFGPLFSYGVEYININNPLFFFAENVSGLRSANEGNAFKTILKALNNAGKFGYNVTAHLYKFEQYGIPQAR
;
A
#
# COMPACT_ATOMS: atom_id res chain seq x y z
N MET A 1 -16.80 -18.03 -16.25
CA MET A 1 -17.14 -16.60 -16.09
C MET A 1 -16.07 -15.81 -16.82
N SER A 2 -16.46 -15.06 -17.88
CA SER A 2 -15.61 -14.32 -18.78
C SER A 2 -14.86 -13.21 -18.04
N ARG A 3 -13.53 -13.19 -18.13
CA ARG A 3 -12.70 -12.07 -17.70
C ARG A 3 -13.06 -10.85 -18.55
N LYS A 4 -13.61 -9.79 -17.94
CA LYS A 4 -13.75 -8.51 -18.62
C LYS A 4 -12.37 -7.97 -18.92
N GLU A 5 -12.03 -7.83 -20.19
CA GLU A 5 -10.88 -7.05 -20.63
C GLU A 5 -11.05 -5.61 -20.15
N PHE A 6 -10.13 -5.15 -19.33
CA PHE A 6 -10.11 -3.77 -18.82
C PHE A 6 -9.62 -2.85 -19.94
N ASN A 7 -10.54 -2.11 -20.54
CA ASN A 7 -10.22 -1.15 -21.59
C ASN A 7 -9.79 0.17 -20.92
N PHE A 8 -8.48 0.45 -20.92
CA PHE A 8 -7.85 1.64 -20.38
C PHE A 8 -8.01 2.85 -21.34
N GLN A 9 -9.23 3.19 -21.74
CA GLN A 9 -9.55 4.42 -22.46
C GLN A 9 -10.38 5.33 -21.55
N GLY A 10 -9.75 6.03 -20.67
CA GLY A 10 -10.32 7.08 -19.83
C GLY A 10 -9.20 7.69 -18.98
N ASP A 11 -9.34 8.96 -18.64
CA ASP A 11 -8.42 9.65 -17.74
C ASP A 11 -8.29 8.85 -16.44
N LEU A 12 -7.16 8.16 -16.28
CA LEU A 12 -6.82 7.32 -15.12
C LEU A 12 -6.75 8.12 -13.82
N PHE A 13 -6.89 9.43 -13.91
CA PHE A 13 -6.75 10.37 -12.81
C PHE A 13 -7.83 11.43 -12.89
N SER A 14 -8.94 11.24 -12.19
CA SER A 14 -9.80 12.37 -11.89
C SER A 14 -9.09 13.24 -10.85
N GLU A 15 -8.81 14.49 -11.19
CA GLU A 15 -8.33 15.49 -10.22
C GLU A 15 -9.45 15.98 -9.29
N GLU A 16 -10.68 15.49 -9.50
CA GLU A 16 -11.82 15.86 -8.69
C GLU A 16 -11.89 15.01 -7.41
N PRO A 17 -12.24 15.63 -6.27
CA PRO A 17 -12.52 14.89 -5.05
C PRO A 17 -13.56 13.80 -5.33
N LEU A 18 -13.35 12.59 -4.81
CA LEU A 18 -14.31 11.50 -4.90
C LEU A 18 -15.59 11.86 -4.11
N ASP A 19 -16.47 12.63 -4.75
CA ASP A 19 -17.78 12.99 -4.19
C ASP A 19 -18.83 11.86 -4.42
N ARG A 20 -18.39 10.61 -4.30
CA ARG A 20 -19.27 9.46 -4.32
C ARG A 20 -19.69 9.12 -2.89
N PRO A 21 -21.00 8.94 -2.62
CA PRO A 21 -21.40 8.35 -1.36
C PRO A 21 -20.73 6.97 -1.26
N LEU A 22 -19.82 6.84 -0.28
CA LEU A 22 -19.17 5.56 -0.03
C LEU A 22 -20.25 4.55 0.39
N PRO A 23 -20.14 3.28 -0.06
CA PRO A 23 -21.04 2.23 0.38
C PRO A 23 -21.12 2.21 1.90
N GLN A 24 -22.32 2.07 2.46
CA GLN A 24 -22.46 1.88 3.90
C GLN A 24 -21.83 0.54 4.26
N TYR A 25 -20.68 0.59 4.93
CA TYR A 25 -20.02 -0.59 5.42
C TYR A 25 -20.82 -1.16 6.61
N GLN A 26 -21.29 -2.38 6.47
CA GLN A 26 -22.06 -3.11 7.49
C GLN A 26 -21.23 -4.16 8.24
N GLY A 27 -19.92 -4.21 7.98
CA GLY A 27 -18.98 -5.16 8.57
C GLY A 27 -18.56 -4.87 10.03
N PRO A 28 -17.52 -5.51 10.54
CA PRO A 28 -17.00 -5.30 11.89
C PRO A 28 -16.62 -3.84 12.11
N ARG A 29 -16.76 -3.38 13.36
CA ARG A 29 -16.47 -1.99 13.76
C ARG A 29 -14.96 -1.72 13.87
N GLU A 30 -14.16 -2.76 14.00
CA GLU A 30 -12.69 -2.69 14.06
C GLU A 30 -12.11 -3.58 12.96
N LEU A 31 -11.26 -3.00 12.11
CA LEU A 31 -10.53 -3.70 11.07
C LEU A 31 -9.06 -3.80 11.46
N THR A 32 -8.48 -4.97 11.26
CA THR A 32 -7.06 -5.20 11.47
C THR A 32 -6.27 -4.72 10.24
N VAL A 33 -5.08 -4.16 10.46
CA VAL A 33 -4.21 -3.66 9.37
C VAL A 33 -2.76 -4.09 9.56
N GLY A 34 -2.11 -4.37 8.43
CA GLY A 34 -0.66 -4.56 8.34
C GLY A 34 -0.05 -3.51 7.43
N GLU A 35 1.17 -3.07 7.73
CA GLU A 35 1.86 -2.02 6.97
C GLU A 35 3.26 -2.45 6.56
N MET A 36 3.57 -2.40 5.25
CA MET A 36 4.88 -2.73 4.68
C MET A 36 5.57 -1.47 4.16
N PHE A 37 6.88 -1.37 4.35
CA PHE A 37 7.65 -0.15 4.09
C PHE A 37 7.09 1.04 4.90
N SER A 38 6.85 0.80 6.17
CA SER A 38 6.05 1.67 7.03
C SER A 38 6.68 3.05 7.28
N GLY A 39 7.97 3.18 7.05
CA GLY A 39 8.67 4.40 7.39
C GLY A 39 8.48 4.75 8.89
N PRO A 40 8.55 6.02 9.27
CA PRO A 40 8.34 6.45 10.65
C PRO A 40 6.85 6.43 11.09
N GLY A 41 5.93 5.99 10.20
CA GLY A 41 4.53 5.77 10.56
C GLY A 41 3.54 6.82 10.04
N GLY A 42 3.79 7.44 8.89
CA GLY A 42 2.86 8.44 8.33
C GLY A 42 1.47 7.88 8.05
N ILE A 43 1.38 6.74 7.39
CA ILE A 43 0.11 6.06 7.10
C ILE A 43 -0.50 5.52 8.41
N GLY A 44 0.31 4.87 9.25
CA GLY A 44 -0.13 4.37 10.54
C GLY A 44 -0.74 5.45 11.43
N LEU A 45 -0.13 6.63 11.50
CA LEU A 45 -0.66 7.77 12.24
C LEU A 45 -2.00 8.26 11.66
N ALA A 46 -2.09 8.35 10.34
CA ALA A 46 -3.33 8.74 9.68
C ALA A 46 -4.48 7.79 10.02
N LEU A 47 -4.22 6.47 10.04
CA LEU A 47 -5.23 5.48 10.44
C LEU A 47 -5.66 5.62 11.90
N ASN A 48 -4.71 5.84 12.82
CA ASN A 48 -5.03 6.06 14.24
C ASN A 48 -5.90 7.29 14.46
N GLN A 49 -5.77 8.31 13.59
CA GLN A 49 -6.56 9.53 13.64
C GLN A 49 -7.88 9.42 12.87
N THR A 50 -8.03 8.40 12.01
CA THR A 50 -9.23 8.23 11.20
C THR A 50 -10.38 7.73 12.07
N LYS A 51 -11.40 8.59 12.26
CA LYS A 51 -12.65 8.27 12.92
C LYS A 51 -13.80 8.51 11.95
N ARG A 52 -14.37 7.46 11.39
CA ARG A 52 -15.56 7.56 10.54
C ARG A 52 -16.67 6.71 11.11
N GLY A 53 -17.60 7.36 11.81
CA GLY A 53 -18.66 6.66 12.49
C GLY A 53 -18.10 5.74 13.60
N LYS A 54 -18.39 4.44 13.50
CA LYS A 54 -17.93 3.42 14.44
C LYS A 54 -16.76 2.58 13.91
N LEU A 55 -16.18 2.96 12.77
CA LEU A 55 -15.04 2.26 12.18
C LEU A 55 -13.75 2.68 12.89
N SER A 56 -12.96 1.71 13.31
CA SER A 56 -11.62 1.88 13.85
C SER A 56 -10.66 0.88 13.21
N PHE A 57 -9.37 1.15 13.36
CA PHE A 57 -8.31 0.27 12.86
C PHE A 57 -7.43 -0.20 14.00
N LYS A 58 -7.04 -1.48 13.95
CA LYS A 58 -6.08 -2.08 14.87
C LYS A 58 -4.87 -2.57 14.09
N HIS A 59 -3.71 -1.99 14.38
CA HIS A 59 -2.45 -2.46 13.78
C HIS A 59 -2.09 -3.84 14.31
N LEU A 60 -1.77 -4.77 13.41
CA LEU A 60 -1.25 -6.09 13.75
C LEU A 60 0.27 -6.16 13.57
N TRP A 61 0.79 -5.54 12.52
CA TRP A 61 2.22 -5.55 12.22
C TRP A 61 2.62 -4.37 11.34
N ALA A 62 3.91 -4.04 11.40
CA ALA A 62 4.56 -3.14 10.44
C ALA A 62 5.98 -3.63 10.15
N THR A 63 6.44 -3.44 8.91
CA THR A 63 7.81 -3.77 8.51
C THR A 63 8.53 -2.55 7.94
N ASP A 64 9.79 -2.41 8.30
CA ASP A 64 10.75 -1.53 7.65
C ASP A 64 12.16 -2.11 7.86
N TYR A 65 13.14 -1.70 7.06
CA TYR A 65 14.51 -2.19 7.21
C TYR A 65 15.36 -1.31 8.14
N ASP A 66 14.99 -0.05 8.32
CA ASP A 66 15.73 0.93 9.09
C ASP A 66 15.35 0.87 10.59
N SER A 67 16.35 0.68 11.45
CA SER A 67 16.12 0.48 12.89
C SER A 67 15.56 1.70 13.59
N ASP A 68 16.02 2.90 13.24
CA ASP A 68 15.57 4.14 13.89
C ASP A 68 14.13 4.46 13.47
N THR A 69 13.82 4.17 12.23
CA THR A 69 12.47 4.24 11.68
C THR A 69 11.53 3.27 12.38
N CYS A 70 11.93 2.01 12.56
CA CYS A 70 11.16 1.01 13.30
C CYS A 70 10.93 1.42 14.76
N GLU A 71 11.95 1.98 15.41
CA GLU A 71 11.82 2.47 16.79
C GLU A 71 10.84 3.64 16.89
N THR A 72 10.92 4.58 15.94
CA THR A 72 10.00 5.72 15.84
C THR A 72 8.57 5.23 15.66
N TYR A 73 8.34 4.27 14.76
CA TYR A 73 7.03 3.67 14.53
C TYR A 73 6.47 3.02 15.81
N ARG A 74 7.27 2.19 16.48
CA ARG A 74 6.86 1.53 17.74
C ARG A 74 6.45 2.54 18.81
N LYS A 75 7.23 3.61 18.98
CA LYS A 75 6.97 4.63 20.00
C LYS A 75 5.69 5.42 19.74
N ASN A 76 5.37 5.67 18.47
CA ASN A 76 4.28 6.60 18.11
C ASN A 76 3.00 5.88 17.68
N ILE A 77 3.10 4.71 17.07
CA ILE A 77 1.96 4.01 16.48
C ILE A 77 1.54 2.80 17.34
N PHE A 78 2.50 1.98 17.78
CA PHE A 78 2.19 0.78 18.58
C PHE A 78 1.99 1.11 20.05
N THR A 79 1.02 1.97 20.33
CA THR A 79 0.64 2.40 21.68
C THR A 79 -0.79 1.97 21.99
N GLY A 80 -1.18 1.98 23.26
CA GLY A 80 -2.54 1.66 23.69
C GLY A 80 -2.98 0.26 23.22
N ILE A 81 -4.02 0.22 22.38
CA ILE A 81 -4.59 -1.04 21.85
C ILE A 81 -3.67 -1.74 20.84
N HIS A 82 -2.67 -1.05 20.33
CA HIS A 82 -1.73 -1.55 19.31
C HIS A 82 -0.40 -2.05 19.90
N LYS A 83 -0.22 -2.04 21.22
CA LYS A 83 1.04 -2.37 21.90
C LYS A 83 1.56 -3.79 21.62
N GLU A 84 0.64 -4.71 21.27
CA GLU A 84 0.97 -6.11 20.96
C GLU A 84 1.25 -6.32 19.46
N ALA A 85 1.24 -5.26 18.64
CA ALA A 85 1.53 -5.36 17.22
C ALA A 85 3.01 -5.70 16.97
N LEU A 86 3.26 -6.45 15.90
CA LEU A 86 4.61 -6.90 15.55
C LEU A 86 5.36 -5.81 14.77
N SER A 87 6.51 -5.39 15.29
CA SER A 87 7.45 -4.55 14.55
C SER A 87 8.56 -5.42 13.99
N ILE A 88 8.56 -5.63 12.68
CA ILE A 88 9.52 -6.49 11.99
C ILE A 88 10.56 -5.58 11.32
N CYS A 89 11.71 -5.42 11.98
CA CYS A 89 12.80 -4.58 11.51
C CYS A 89 13.79 -5.43 10.71
N LYS A 90 13.46 -5.67 9.44
CA LYS A 90 14.24 -6.48 8.50
C LYS A 90 14.06 -5.95 7.09
N ASP A 91 15.05 -6.20 6.22
CA ASP A 91 14.83 -6.06 4.78
C ASP A 91 13.71 -7.02 4.35
N ILE A 92 12.75 -6.51 3.57
CA ILE A 92 11.60 -7.31 3.13
C ILE A 92 12.02 -8.56 2.34
N ARG A 93 13.18 -8.53 1.72
CA ARG A 93 13.78 -9.65 0.99
C ARG A 93 14.19 -10.82 1.88
N GLU A 94 14.33 -10.57 3.19
CA GLU A 94 14.68 -11.55 4.22
C GLU A 94 13.45 -12.02 5.02
N VAL A 95 12.25 -11.47 4.72
CA VAL A 95 11.01 -11.79 5.42
C VAL A 95 10.27 -12.91 4.68
N ASP A 96 9.99 -14.00 5.35
CA ASP A 96 9.06 -15.03 4.85
C ASP A 96 7.63 -14.51 5.03
N ILE A 97 7.08 -13.91 3.96
CA ILE A 97 5.77 -13.25 3.98
C ILE A 97 4.67 -14.19 4.47
N ALA A 98 4.72 -15.46 4.07
CA ALA A 98 3.69 -16.43 4.43
C ALA A 98 3.71 -16.82 5.91
N LYS A 99 4.90 -16.78 6.55
CA LYS A 99 5.07 -17.25 7.93
C LYS A 99 5.19 -16.11 8.93
N GLU A 100 5.85 -15.00 8.55
CA GLU A 100 6.18 -13.92 9.47
C GLU A 100 5.14 -12.80 9.48
N LEU A 101 4.34 -12.64 8.39
CA LEU A 101 3.34 -11.58 8.31
C LEU A 101 1.93 -12.12 8.55
N PRO A 102 1.30 -11.80 9.70
CA PRO A 102 -0.07 -12.21 9.97
C PRO A 102 -1.07 -11.70 8.93
N GLN A 103 -2.12 -12.47 8.69
CA GLN A 103 -3.24 -12.02 7.89
C GLN A 103 -3.94 -10.82 8.55
N ALA A 104 -4.24 -9.79 7.77
CA ALA A 104 -4.95 -8.60 8.20
C ALA A 104 -6.14 -8.30 7.25
N ASP A 105 -7.15 -7.60 7.77
CA ASP A 105 -8.31 -7.17 6.95
C ASP A 105 -7.91 -6.13 5.92
N GLY A 106 -6.99 -5.24 6.26
CA GLY A 106 -6.44 -4.22 5.38
C GLY A 106 -4.92 -4.32 5.26
N PHE A 107 -4.41 -3.98 4.10
CA PHE A 107 -2.97 -3.96 3.84
C PHE A 107 -2.54 -2.61 3.25
N LEU A 108 -1.47 -2.05 3.81
CA LEU A 108 -0.96 -0.72 3.46
C LEU A 108 0.50 -0.84 3.09
N TYR A 109 0.93 -0.17 2.04
CA TYR A 109 2.36 -0.12 1.74
C TYR A 109 2.77 1.06 0.85
N GLY A 110 3.84 1.75 1.29
CA GLY A 110 4.49 2.82 0.55
C GLY A 110 5.81 2.33 -0.03
N PHE A 111 5.78 1.60 -1.14
CA PHE A 111 6.97 0.97 -1.69
C PHE A 111 7.92 1.97 -2.34
N PRO A 112 9.27 1.78 -2.22
CA PRO A 112 10.25 2.66 -2.84
C PRO A 112 10.14 2.75 -4.36
N CYS A 113 10.32 3.95 -4.92
CA CYS A 113 10.27 4.21 -6.36
C CYS A 113 11.62 3.97 -7.07
N ASN A 114 12.69 3.76 -6.31
CA ASN A 114 14.07 3.77 -6.83
C ASN A 114 14.38 2.64 -7.83
N ASP A 115 13.65 1.54 -7.77
CA ASP A 115 13.90 0.37 -8.63
C ASP A 115 13.41 0.56 -10.08
N PHE A 116 12.59 1.60 -10.34
CA PHE A 116 12.08 1.85 -11.69
C PHE A 116 12.98 2.73 -12.54
N SER A 117 13.92 3.48 -11.95
CA SER A 117 14.94 4.23 -12.70
C SER A 117 15.99 3.30 -13.35
N ASN A 118 16.18 2.11 -12.82
CA ASN A 118 17.13 1.10 -13.32
C ASN A 118 16.50 0.03 -14.23
N VAL A 119 15.18 0.07 -14.47
CA VAL A 119 14.50 -0.84 -15.41
C VAL A 119 14.82 -0.52 -16.88
N GLY A 120 15.59 0.54 -17.16
CA GLY A 120 16.17 0.83 -18.49
C GLY A 120 17.28 -0.13 -18.92
N GLU A 121 17.90 -0.88 -18.02
CA GLU A 121 18.85 -1.94 -18.33
C GLU A 121 18.20 -3.33 -18.15
N SER A 122 17.40 -3.72 -19.12
CA SER A 122 17.08 -5.08 -19.62
C SER A 122 17.35 -6.30 -18.70
N LYS A 123 16.94 -6.27 -17.45
CA LYS A 123 16.69 -7.49 -16.67
C LYS A 123 15.32 -7.34 -16.02
N GLY A 124 14.30 -7.74 -16.78
CA GLY A 124 12.92 -7.75 -16.33
C GLY A 124 12.75 -8.46 -14.98
N LEU A 125 11.54 -8.77 -14.59
CA LEU A 125 11.10 -9.43 -13.35
C LEU A 125 11.96 -10.61 -12.82
N ASP A 126 12.99 -11.02 -13.56
CA ASP A 126 13.91 -12.15 -13.29
C ASP A 126 15.24 -11.75 -12.62
N GLY A 127 15.44 -10.48 -12.23
CA GLY A 127 16.60 -10.07 -11.43
C GLY A 127 16.51 -10.67 -10.01
N HIS A 128 17.66 -11.03 -9.41
CA HIS A 128 17.80 -11.58 -8.04
C HIS A 128 17.10 -10.76 -6.93
N PHE A 129 16.61 -9.57 -7.27
CA PHE A 129 15.80 -8.68 -6.45
C PHE A 129 14.68 -8.13 -7.35
N GLY A 130 13.55 -8.82 -7.41
CA GLY A 130 12.35 -8.28 -8.05
C GLY A 130 12.01 -6.90 -7.48
N PRO A 131 11.34 -6.03 -8.25
CA PRO A 131 11.01 -4.69 -7.77
C PRO A 131 10.23 -4.79 -6.46
N LEU A 132 10.57 -3.95 -5.47
CA LEU A 132 10.06 -4.05 -4.09
C LEU A 132 8.52 -4.04 -4.00
N PHE A 133 7.81 -3.46 -4.99
CA PHE A 133 6.35 -3.54 -5.04
C PHE A 133 5.82 -4.98 -5.13
N SER A 134 6.59 -5.92 -5.66
CA SER A 134 6.16 -7.31 -5.83
C SER A 134 5.94 -8.04 -4.51
N TYR A 135 6.65 -7.65 -3.45
CA TYR A 135 6.44 -8.19 -2.10
C TYR A 135 5.05 -7.83 -1.54
N GLY A 136 4.57 -6.60 -1.85
CA GLY A 136 3.21 -6.22 -1.52
C GLY A 136 2.18 -7.04 -2.31
N VAL A 137 2.42 -7.29 -3.60
CA VAL A 137 1.57 -8.15 -4.43
C VAL A 137 1.57 -9.58 -3.89
N GLU A 138 2.72 -10.10 -3.45
CA GLU A 138 2.86 -11.42 -2.84
C GLU A 138 2.04 -11.52 -1.55
N TYR A 139 2.13 -10.52 -0.65
CA TYR A 139 1.29 -10.48 0.54
C TYR A 139 -0.20 -10.52 0.20
N ILE A 140 -0.63 -9.72 -0.79
CA ILE A 140 -2.03 -9.69 -1.24
C ILE A 140 -2.46 -11.07 -1.79
N ASN A 141 -1.62 -11.73 -2.55
CA ASN A 141 -1.91 -13.05 -3.12
C ASN A 141 -2.06 -14.14 -2.04
N ILE A 142 -1.24 -14.09 -0.99
CA ILE A 142 -1.28 -15.05 0.10
C ILE A 142 -2.47 -14.79 1.02
N ASN A 143 -2.65 -13.55 1.45
CA ASN A 143 -3.55 -13.19 2.55
C ASN A 143 -4.94 -12.72 2.11
N ASN A 144 -5.12 -12.28 0.87
CA ASN A 144 -6.39 -11.80 0.32
C ASN A 144 -7.09 -10.76 1.23
N PRO A 145 -6.43 -9.63 1.61
CA PRO A 145 -7.04 -8.63 2.46
C PRO A 145 -8.33 -8.06 1.85
N LEU A 146 -9.25 -7.55 2.66
CA LEU A 146 -10.52 -6.96 2.17
C LEU A 146 -10.26 -5.73 1.30
N PHE A 147 -9.21 -4.97 1.63
CA PHE A 147 -8.74 -3.80 0.88
C PHE A 147 -7.24 -3.64 1.03
N PHE A 148 -6.64 -2.90 0.11
CA PHE A 148 -5.28 -2.43 0.28
C PHE A 148 -5.16 -0.96 -0.13
N PHE A 149 -4.11 -0.30 0.38
CA PHE A 149 -3.70 1.05 0.01
C PHE A 149 -2.22 1.04 -0.36
N ALA A 150 -1.93 1.42 -1.61
CA ALA A 150 -0.57 1.51 -2.12
C ALA A 150 -0.22 2.98 -2.39
N GLU A 151 0.83 3.48 -1.76
CA GLU A 151 1.29 4.87 -1.90
C GLU A 151 2.60 4.92 -2.70
N ASN A 152 2.73 5.96 -3.52
CA ASN A 152 3.99 6.25 -4.19
C ASN A 152 4.04 7.73 -4.65
N VAL A 153 5.23 8.18 -5.04
CA VAL A 153 5.43 9.56 -5.54
C VAL A 153 4.86 9.75 -6.93
N SER A 154 4.48 10.98 -7.27
CA SER A 154 3.91 11.35 -8.57
C SER A 154 4.80 10.97 -9.77
N GLY A 155 6.12 10.96 -9.59
CA GLY A 155 7.09 10.56 -10.62
C GLY A 155 6.92 9.15 -11.16
N LEU A 156 6.27 8.25 -10.41
CA LEU A 156 5.96 6.90 -10.87
C LEU A 156 5.10 6.89 -12.15
N ARG A 157 4.25 7.90 -12.35
CA ARG A 157 3.39 8.03 -13.54
C ARG A 157 4.17 8.15 -14.83
N SER A 158 5.32 8.85 -14.80
CA SER A 158 6.18 9.09 -15.97
C SER A 158 7.37 8.13 -16.03
N ALA A 159 7.61 7.35 -15.00
CA ALA A 159 8.70 6.40 -14.96
C ALA A 159 8.60 5.38 -16.10
N ASN A 160 9.69 5.21 -16.86
CA ASN A 160 9.75 4.32 -18.02
C ASN A 160 8.57 4.56 -18.99
N GLU A 161 8.38 5.84 -19.39
CA GLU A 161 7.30 6.25 -20.32
C GLU A 161 5.89 5.82 -19.85
N GLY A 162 5.70 5.72 -18.53
CA GLY A 162 4.45 5.28 -17.91
C GLY A 162 4.25 3.76 -17.86
N ASN A 163 5.18 2.97 -18.40
CA ASN A 163 5.06 1.50 -18.42
C ASN A 163 5.17 0.90 -17.01
N ALA A 164 6.01 1.48 -16.14
CA ALA A 164 6.14 1.04 -14.75
C ALA A 164 4.80 1.13 -14.02
N PHE A 165 4.12 2.26 -14.11
CA PHE A 165 2.82 2.48 -13.49
C PHE A 165 1.75 1.51 -14.01
N LYS A 166 1.67 1.31 -15.34
CA LYS A 166 0.73 0.36 -15.95
C LYS A 166 0.98 -1.08 -15.47
N THR A 167 2.25 -1.47 -15.35
CA THR A 167 2.64 -2.81 -14.87
C THR A 167 2.20 -3.02 -13.43
N ILE A 168 2.43 -2.04 -12.55
CA ILE A 168 2.01 -2.08 -11.14
C ILE A 168 0.48 -2.19 -11.04
N LEU A 169 -0.25 -1.32 -11.73
CA LEU A 169 -1.71 -1.35 -11.72
C LEU A 169 -2.26 -2.69 -12.20
N LYS A 170 -1.67 -3.26 -13.27
CA LYS A 170 -2.06 -4.58 -13.77
C LYS A 170 -1.81 -5.67 -12.73
N ALA A 171 -0.65 -5.65 -12.06
CA ALA A 171 -0.32 -6.60 -11.01
C ALA A 171 -1.31 -6.50 -9.84
N LEU A 172 -1.60 -5.28 -9.36
CA LEU A 172 -2.53 -5.04 -8.26
C LEU A 172 -3.97 -5.41 -8.58
N ASN A 173 -4.45 -5.10 -9.80
CA ASN A 173 -5.81 -5.50 -10.21
C ASN A 173 -5.98 -7.03 -10.28
N ASN A 174 -4.93 -7.76 -10.64
CA ASN A 174 -4.97 -9.22 -10.76
C ASN A 174 -4.54 -9.95 -9.47
N ALA A 175 -4.11 -9.21 -8.43
CA ALA A 175 -3.66 -9.81 -7.18
C ALA A 175 -4.82 -10.47 -6.42
N GLY A 176 -4.47 -11.45 -5.59
CA GLY A 176 -5.43 -12.20 -4.78
C GLY A 176 -6.28 -13.17 -5.59
N LYS A 177 -7.15 -13.89 -4.90
CA LYS A 177 -7.97 -14.96 -5.48
C LYS A 177 -8.98 -14.47 -6.54
N PHE A 178 -9.51 -13.26 -6.37
CA PHE A 178 -10.59 -12.73 -7.20
C PHE A 178 -10.21 -11.45 -7.95
N GLY A 179 -9.01 -10.93 -7.74
CA GLY A 179 -8.59 -9.61 -8.18
C GLY A 179 -9.21 -8.49 -7.35
N TYR A 180 -8.74 -7.27 -7.57
CA TYR A 180 -9.23 -6.06 -6.90
C TYR A 180 -9.69 -5.02 -7.91
N ASN A 181 -10.66 -4.20 -7.53
CA ASN A 181 -11.01 -2.98 -8.27
C ASN A 181 -10.11 -1.85 -7.77
N VAL A 182 -9.00 -1.61 -8.47
CA VAL A 182 -8.00 -0.62 -8.07
C VAL A 182 -8.32 0.73 -8.72
N THR A 183 -8.41 1.78 -7.90
CA THR A 183 -8.50 3.16 -8.35
C THR A 183 -7.20 3.88 -8.02
N ALA A 184 -6.71 4.71 -8.95
CA ALA A 184 -5.53 5.53 -8.72
C ALA A 184 -5.94 7.01 -8.64
N HIS A 185 -5.36 7.73 -7.68
CA HIS A 185 -5.61 9.16 -7.50
C HIS A 185 -4.29 9.90 -7.24
N LEU A 186 -4.15 11.09 -7.83
CA LEU A 186 -3.03 11.99 -7.57
C LEU A 186 -3.45 13.02 -6.53
N TYR A 187 -2.87 12.93 -5.33
CA TYR A 187 -3.08 13.91 -4.27
C TYR A 187 -2.05 15.03 -4.39
N LYS A 188 -2.52 16.27 -4.50
CA LYS A 188 -1.68 17.46 -4.42
C LYS A 188 -1.83 18.02 -3.00
N PHE A 189 -0.79 17.91 -2.19
CA PHE A 189 -0.86 18.19 -0.76
C PHE A 189 -1.27 19.63 -0.44
N GLU A 190 -0.91 20.60 -1.31
CA GLU A 190 -1.33 21.99 -1.19
C GLU A 190 -2.87 22.16 -1.26
N GLN A 191 -3.60 21.27 -1.93
CA GLN A 191 -5.08 21.30 -1.97
C GLN A 191 -5.72 20.88 -0.64
N TYR A 192 -4.94 20.25 0.23
CA TYR A 192 -5.36 19.79 1.57
C TYR A 192 -4.78 20.65 2.69
N GLY A 193 -4.27 21.85 2.38
CA GLY A 193 -3.72 22.78 3.37
C GLY A 193 -2.33 22.39 3.90
N ILE A 194 -1.65 21.44 3.26
CA ILE A 194 -0.28 21.05 3.61
C ILE A 194 0.68 21.88 2.75
N PRO A 195 1.61 22.66 3.33
CA PRO A 195 2.52 23.51 2.58
C PRO A 195 3.65 22.71 1.93
N GLN A 196 3.30 21.81 1.05
CA GLN A 196 4.24 20.94 0.32
C GLN A 196 3.77 20.78 -1.12
N ALA A 197 4.53 21.34 -2.07
CA ALA A 197 4.32 21.15 -3.50
C ALA A 197 4.86 19.78 -3.93
N ARG A 198 4.02 18.76 -3.83
CA ARG A 198 4.38 17.38 -4.19
C ARG A 198 3.21 16.66 -4.81
#